data_ce9eb76e8e2915e4389d16a643262e6c
#
_entry.id   ce9eb76e8e2915e4389d16a643262e6c
#
_cell.length_a   1.000
_cell.length_b   1.000
_cell.length_c   1.000
_cell.angle_alpha   90.00
_cell.angle_beta   90.00
_cell.angle_gamma   90.00
#
_symmetry.space_group_name_H-M   'P 1'
#
loop_
_entity.id
_entity.type
_entity.pdbx_description
1 polymer ?
#
loop_
_entity_poly.entity_id
_entity_poly.type
_entity_poly.pdbx_seq_one_letter_code
_entity_poly.pdbx_strand_id
1 'polypeptide(L)'
;MQSLQIPVSNGGPDDITHPGKQMMNKVPRITLYFWIIKILCTTIGETAADFLNGKFNLGLTGTTLIMGALLIIALVFQFKGEKYVPTIYWVAVVLISIVGTLITDNLTDNLGVPLIDTTIIFSIVLAMVFVIWYQYEKTLSIHKINSTRREAFYWLAILFMFALGTAAGDLMAESLQLGYWLSGLIFAGMFGLVFAAYKYLHLNAILAFWIAYKLTRPLGASISDFLSQPQKK
;
A
#
# COMPACT_ATOMS: atom_id res chain seq x y z
N MET A 1 59.74 -6.86 18.13
CA MET A 1 58.79 -7.87 17.63
C MET A 1 57.97 -8.33 18.82
N GLN A 2 56.83 -7.74 19.04
CA GLN A 2 55.87 -8.13 20.07
C GLN A 2 54.67 -8.79 19.37
N SER A 3 54.53 -10.09 19.64
CA SER A 3 53.43 -10.92 19.15
C SER A 3 52.14 -10.58 19.89
N LEU A 4 51.15 -10.03 19.14
CA LEU A 4 49.78 -9.88 19.62
C LEU A 4 49.13 -11.27 19.79
N GLN A 5 48.94 -11.72 21.02
CA GLN A 5 48.09 -12.84 21.34
C GLN A 5 46.62 -12.40 21.36
N ILE A 6 45.82 -12.97 20.47
CA ILE A 6 44.35 -12.86 20.49
C ILE A 6 43.85 -13.81 21.58
N PRO A 7 43.00 -13.36 22.54
CA PRO A 7 42.37 -14.26 23.49
C PRO A 7 41.34 -15.15 22.80
N VAL A 8 41.58 -16.46 22.85
CA VAL A 8 40.58 -17.49 22.46
C VAL A 8 39.54 -17.55 23.57
N SER A 9 38.30 -17.12 23.26
CA SER A 9 37.14 -17.29 24.12
C SER A 9 36.77 -18.78 24.15
N ASN A 10 36.92 -19.43 25.29
CA ASN A 10 36.37 -20.76 25.56
C ASN A 10 34.85 -20.68 25.69
N GLY A 11 34.13 -20.81 24.58
CA GLY A 11 32.71 -21.09 24.58
C GLY A 11 32.46 -22.55 25.00
N GLY A 12 31.74 -22.77 26.09
CA GLY A 12 31.29 -24.09 26.54
C GLY A 12 30.32 -24.73 25.52
N PRO A 13 30.10 -26.08 25.63
CA PRO A 13 29.36 -26.84 24.62
C PRO A 13 27.81 -26.60 24.60
N ASP A 14 27.28 -25.69 25.40
CA ASP A 14 25.81 -25.55 25.59
C ASP A 14 25.19 -24.33 24.91
N ASP A 15 25.93 -23.53 24.13
CA ASP A 15 25.39 -22.40 23.38
C ASP A 15 25.03 -22.80 21.95
N ILE A 16 24.16 -23.84 21.83
CA ILE A 16 23.42 -24.09 20.60
C ILE A 16 22.22 -23.12 20.61
N THR A 17 22.48 -21.82 20.54
CA THR A 17 21.48 -20.89 20.08
C THR A 17 21.17 -21.29 18.65
N HIS A 18 20.01 -21.91 18.45
CA HIS A 18 19.42 -22.11 17.13
C HIS A 18 19.54 -20.78 16.41
N PRO A 19 20.20 -20.67 15.26
CA PRO A 19 20.19 -19.46 14.48
C PRO A 19 18.73 -19.24 14.07
N GLY A 20 18.03 -18.38 14.80
CA GLY A 20 16.69 -18.01 14.47
C GLY A 20 16.72 -17.54 13.01
N LYS A 21 16.00 -18.25 12.14
CA LYS A 21 15.95 -18.05 10.71
C LYS A 21 15.67 -16.56 10.44
N GLN A 22 16.70 -15.79 10.15
CA GLN A 22 16.56 -14.35 9.89
C GLN A 22 15.81 -14.19 8.59
N MET A 23 14.54 -13.80 8.69
CA MET A 23 13.75 -13.48 7.53
C MET A 23 14.36 -12.28 6.80
N MET A 24 14.57 -12.41 5.50
CA MET A 24 15.04 -11.30 4.67
C MET A 24 13.91 -10.28 4.45
N ASN A 25 14.29 -9.05 4.09
CA ASN A 25 13.29 -8.03 3.78
C ASN A 25 12.39 -8.51 2.62
N LYS A 26 11.07 -8.47 2.82
CA LYS A 26 10.05 -8.97 1.88
C LYS A 26 9.46 -7.88 0.97
N VAL A 27 10.00 -6.67 1.04
CA VAL A 27 9.55 -5.51 0.26
C VAL A 27 10.63 -5.16 -0.78
N PRO A 28 10.25 -4.75 -2.00
CA PRO A 28 11.20 -4.39 -3.05
C PRO A 28 12.03 -3.16 -2.68
N ARG A 29 13.18 -2.99 -3.36
CA ARG A 29 13.96 -1.76 -3.26
C ARG A 29 13.19 -0.60 -3.91
N ILE A 30 13.18 0.56 -3.23
CA ILE A 30 12.53 1.76 -3.73
C ILE A 30 13.40 2.39 -4.80
N THR A 31 12.99 2.22 -6.05
CA THR A 31 13.61 2.77 -7.25
C THR A 31 12.57 3.51 -8.08
N LEU A 32 12.97 4.18 -9.15
CA LEU A 32 12.01 4.75 -10.10
C LEU A 32 11.07 3.67 -10.68
N TYR A 33 11.60 2.48 -10.99
CA TYR A 33 10.80 1.35 -11.47
C TYR A 33 9.73 0.90 -10.46
N PHE A 34 10.04 0.94 -9.15
CA PHE A 34 9.06 0.66 -8.11
C PHE A 34 7.85 1.59 -8.21
N TRP A 35 8.08 2.90 -8.37
CA TRP A 35 7.01 3.88 -8.46
C TRP A 35 6.19 3.73 -9.75
N ILE A 36 6.85 3.46 -10.89
CA ILE A 36 6.16 3.22 -12.17
C ILE A 36 5.27 1.99 -12.05
N ILE A 37 5.79 0.84 -11.60
CA ILE A 37 5.02 -0.39 -11.44
C ILE A 37 3.89 -0.17 -10.43
N LYS A 38 4.16 0.57 -9.34
CA LYS A 38 3.15 0.87 -8.31
C LYS A 38 1.97 1.66 -8.88
N ILE A 39 2.21 2.71 -9.68
CA ILE A 39 1.16 3.50 -10.34
C ILE A 39 0.40 2.60 -11.32
N LEU A 40 1.08 1.81 -12.14
CA LEU A 40 0.42 0.88 -13.05
C LEU A 40 -0.45 -0.14 -12.30
N CYS A 41 0.01 -0.71 -11.20
CA CYS A 41 -0.78 -1.62 -10.36
C CYS A 41 -2.02 -0.94 -9.79
N THR A 42 -1.94 0.34 -9.41
CA THR A 42 -3.11 1.10 -8.92
C THR A 42 -4.11 1.38 -10.02
N THR A 43 -3.66 1.77 -11.20
CA THR A 43 -4.50 1.98 -12.39
C THR A 43 -5.20 0.69 -12.81
N ILE A 44 -4.45 -0.42 -12.95
CA ILE A 44 -5.00 -1.73 -13.29
C ILE A 44 -6.03 -2.18 -12.23
N GLY A 45 -5.72 -1.99 -10.95
CA GLY A 45 -6.60 -2.38 -9.86
C GLY A 45 -7.93 -1.65 -9.86
N GLU A 46 -7.93 -0.35 -10.19
CA GLU A 46 -9.15 0.46 -10.35
C GLU A 46 -9.98 -0.03 -11.54
N THR A 47 -9.39 -0.02 -12.72
CA THR A 47 -10.06 -0.51 -13.94
C THR A 47 -10.61 -1.93 -13.76
N ALA A 48 -9.89 -2.81 -13.05
CA ALA A 48 -10.35 -4.16 -12.79
C ALA A 48 -11.52 -4.20 -11.80
N ALA A 49 -11.53 -3.36 -10.76
CA ALA A 49 -12.65 -3.27 -9.82
C ALA A 49 -13.94 -2.85 -10.54
N ASP A 50 -13.88 -1.79 -11.34
CA ASP A 50 -15.00 -1.30 -12.15
C ASP A 50 -15.49 -2.35 -13.14
N PHE A 51 -14.57 -2.97 -13.88
CA PHE A 51 -14.90 -4.00 -14.86
C PHE A 51 -15.57 -5.22 -14.22
N LEU A 52 -15.01 -5.72 -13.12
CA LEU A 52 -15.55 -6.89 -12.43
C LEU A 52 -16.92 -6.59 -11.82
N ASN A 53 -17.10 -5.42 -11.23
CA ASN A 53 -18.40 -4.98 -10.71
C ASN A 53 -19.44 -4.86 -11.81
N GLY A 54 -19.10 -4.27 -12.97
CA GLY A 54 -20.01 -4.04 -14.08
C GLY A 54 -20.37 -5.30 -14.90
N LYS A 55 -19.47 -6.30 -15.00
CA LYS A 55 -19.63 -7.44 -15.93
C LYS A 55 -20.19 -8.71 -15.30
N PHE A 56 -19.91 -8.98 -14.04
CA PHE A 56 -20.28 -10.27 -13.44
C PHE A 56 -21.65 -10.31 -12.78
N ASN A 57 -22.41 -9.22 -12.74
CA ASN A 57 -23.70 -9.14 -12.05
C ASN A 57 -23.72 -9.67 -10.60
N LEU A 58 -22.56 -9.73 -9.96
CA LEU A 58 -22.43 -10.19 -8.58
C LEU A 58 -22.73 -9.06 -7.57
N GLY A 59 -22.84 -7.84 -8.07
CA GLY A 59 -22.90 -6.63 -7.26
C GLY A 59 -21.59 -6.35 -6.50
N LEU A 60 -21.50 -5.17 -5.91
CA LEU A 60 -20.29 -4.73 -5.19
C LEU A 60 -19.91 -5.71 -4.07
N THR A 61 -20.88 -6.13 -3.25
CA THR A 61 -20.62 -7.04 -2.12
C THR A 61 -20.11 -8.40 -2.58
N GLY A 62 -20.74 -9.02 -3.59
CA GLY A 62 -20.31 -10.33 -4.11
C GLY A 62 -18.91 -10.27 -4.72
N THR A 63 -18.62 -9.22 -5.50
CA THR A 63 -17.30 -8.99 -6.08
C THR A 63 -16.24 -8.78 -4.98
N THR A 64 -16.56 -8.02 -3.95
CA THR A 64 -15.66 -7.79 -2.80
C THR A 64 -15.33 -9.08 -2.06
N LEU A 65 -16.30 -9.96 -1.85
CA LEU A 65 -16.06 -11.25 -1.17
C LEU A 65 -15.13 -12.15 -1.98
N ILE A 66 -15.32 -12.26 -3.30
CA ILE A 66 -14.48 -13.06 -4.17
C ILE A 66 -13.05 -12.49 -4.23
N MET A 67 -12.91 -11.20 -4.49
CA MET A 67 -11.61 -10.56 -4.59
C MET A 67 -10.90 -10.51 -3.24
N GLY A 68 -11.65 -10.37 -2.13
CA GLY A 68 -11.13 -10.49 -0.77
C GLY A 68 -10.58 -11.89 -0.48
N ALA A 69 -11.29 -12.94 -0.89
CA ALA A 69 -10.80 -14.32 -0.76
C ALA A 69 -9.50 -14.55 -1.55
N LEU A 70 -9.42 -14.06 -2.80
CA LEU A 70 -8.20 -14.13 -3.60
C LEU A 70 -7.06 -13.34 -2.97
N LEU A 71 -7.33 -12.17 -2.40
CA LEU A 71 -6.33 -11.39 -1.64
C LEU A 71 -5.81 -12.18 -0.43
N ILE A 72 -6.69 -12.81 0.34
CA ILE A 72 -6.28 -13.62 1.50
C ILE A 72 -5.36 -14.77 1.03
N ILE A 73 -5.71 -15.45 -0.05
CA ILE A 73 -4.87 -16.51 -0.62
C ILE A 73 -3.49 -15.96 -1.02
N ALA A 74 -3.44 -14.85 -1.74
CA ALA A 74 -2.18 -14.22 -2.13
C ALA A 74 -1.34 -13.79 -0.92
N LEU A 75 -1.97 -13.22 0.11
CA LEU A 75 -1.29 -12.86 1.35
C LEU A 75 -0.77 -14.08 2.11
N VAL A 76 -1.50 -15.20 2.12
CA VAL A 76 -1.00 -16.45 2.73
C VAL A 76 0.28 -16.92 2.05
N PHE A 77 0.37 -16.87 0.71
CA PHE A 77 1.62 -17.17 -0.01
C PHE A 77 2.72 -16.15 0.29
N GLN A 78 2.37 -14.87 0.37
CA GLN A 78 3.29 -13.80 0.71
C GLN A 78 3.86 -13.98 2.13
N PHE A 79 3.03 -14.33 3.12
CA PHE A 79 3.46 -14.58 4.50
C PHE A 79 4.32 -15.83 4.65
N LYS A 80 4.06 -16.88 3.86
CA LYS A 80 4.86 -18.11 3.85
C LYS A 80 6.25 -17.92 3.21
N GLY A 81 6.40 -16.92 2.32
CA GLY A 81 7.69 -16.59 1.71
C GLY A 81 8.70 -16.10 2.76
N GLU A 82 9.98 -16.42 2.59
CA GLU A 82 11.08 -15.99 3.49
C GLU A 82 11.84 -14.79 2.94
N LYS A 83 11.62 -14.47 1.68
CA LYS A 83 12.29 -13.39 0.95
C LYS A 83 11.31 -12.71 0.00
N TYR A 84 11.70 -11.56 -0.52
CA TYR A 84 10.94 -10.88 -1.57
C TYR A 84 10.84 -11.75 -2.83
N VAL A 85 9.59 -12.05 -3.24
CA VAL A 85 9.27 -12.71 -4.52
C VAL A 85 8.44 -11.71 -5.33
N PRO A 86 8.99 -11.15 -6.43
CA PRO A 86 8.34 -10.08 -7.19
C PRO A 86 6.90 -10.38 -7.59
N THR A 87 6.66 -11.55 -8.17
CA THR A 87 5.33 -11.95 -8.66
C THR A 87 4.30 -11.96 -7.54
N ILE A 88 4.60 -12.61 -6.40
CA ILE A 88 3.66 -12.71 -5.28
C ILE A 88 3.38 -11.32 -4.69
N TYR A 89 4.42 -10.52 -4.51
CA TYR A 89 4.31 -9.16 -3.99
C TYR A 89 3.41 -8.28 -4.87
N TRP A 90 3.66 -8.23 -6.18
CA TRP A 90 2.90 -7.35 -7.08
C TRP A 90 1.48 -7.85 -7.34
N VAL A 91 1.26 -9.17 -7.35
CA VAL A 91 -0.10 -9.74 -7.36
C VAL A 91 -0.87 -9.32 -6.10
N ALA A 92 -0.26 -9.40 -4.91
CA ALA A 92 -0.89 -8.93 -3.68
C ALA A 92 -1.20 -7.42 -3.75
N VAL A 93 -0.30 -6.60 -4.31
CA VAL A 93 -0.53 -5.15 -4.49
C VAL A 93 -1.72 -4.87 -5.42
N VAL A 94 -1.84 -5.58 -6.55
CA VAL A 94 -2.99 -5.44 -7.47
C VAL A 94 -4.28 -5.87 -6.78
N LEU A 95 -4.29 -7.02 -6.10
CA LEU A 95 -5.47 -7.50 -5.39
C LEU A 95 -5.90 -6.56 -4.26
N ILE A 96 -4.95 -6.00 -3.51
CA ILE A 96 -5.25 -4.97 -2.50
C ILE A 96 -5.81 -3.70 -3.16
N SER A 97 -5.31 -3.33 -4.35
CA SER A 97 -5.87 -2.21 -5.09
C SER A 97 -7.35 -2.44 -5.38
N ILE A 98 -7.70 -3.59 -5.97
CA ILE A 98 -9.08 -3.96 -6.28
C ILE A 98 -9.95 -3.99 -5.00
N VAL A 99 -9.49 -4.69 -3.97
CA VAL A 99 -10.26 -4.82 -2.72
C VAL A 99 -10.42 -3.48 -2.01
N GLY A 100 -9.39 -2.62 -2.03
CA GLY A 100 -9.45 -1.28 -1.44
C GLY A 100 -10.51 -0.40 -2.12
N THR A 101 -10.59 -0.42 -3.46
CA THR A 101 -11.65 0.25 -4.23
C THR A 101 -13.02 -0.31 -3.83
N LEU A 102 -13.21 -1.62 -3.95
CA LEU A 102 -14.48 -2.25 -3.65
C LEU A 102 -14.97 -2.05 -2.20
N ILE A 103 -14.07 -1.92 -1.22
CA ILE A 103 -14.43 -1.55 0.16
C ILE A 103 -14.99 -0.13 0.20
N THR A 104 -14.35 0.81 -0.49
CA THR A 104 -14.82 2.20 -0.57
C THR A 104 -16.18 2.26 -1.25
N ASP A 105 -16.34 1.66 -2.42
CA ASP A 105 -17.57 1.65 -3.20
C ASP A 105 -18.72 0.99 -2.44
N ASN A 106 -18.47 -0.08 -1.67
CA ASN A 106 -19.49 -0.65 -0.79
C ASN A 106 -19.95 0.34 0.29
N LEU A 107 -19.05 1.14 0.85
CA LEU A 107 -19.43 2.18 1.83
C LEU A 107 -20.18 3.33 1.17
N THR A 108 -19.73 3.79 0.02
CA THR A 108 -20.32 4.99 -0.65
C THR A 108 -21.58 4.64 -1.42
N ASP A 109 -21.54 3.63 -2.28
CA ASP A 109 -22.60 3.35 -3.25
C ASP A 109 -23.66 2.40 -2.70
N ASN A 110 -23.25 1.35 -1.92
CA ASN A 110 -24.22 0.43 -1.32
C ASN A 110 -24.80 0.95 -0.01
N LEU A 111 -23.97 1.52 0.88
CA LEU A 111 -24.41 2.00 2.19
C LEU A 111 -24.74 3.49 2.19
N GLY A 112 -24.44 4.23 1.12
CA GLY A 112 -24.74 5.65 0.96
C GLY A 112 -23.96 6.55 1.92
N VAL A 113 -22.81 6.12 2.42
CA VAL A 113 -21.95 6.94 3.29
C VAL A 113 -21.29 8.03 2.44
N PRO A 114 -21.42 9.32 2.81
CA PRO A 114 -20.78 10.40 2.06
C PRO A 114 -19.26 10.21 1.92
N LEU A 115 -18.71 10.57 0.76
CA LEU A 115 -17.25 10.46 0.48
C LEU A 115 -16.40 11.23 1.50
N ILE A 116 -16.90 12.36 2.03
CA ILE A 116 -16.22 13.10 3.10
C ILE A 116 -16.09 12.24 4.36
N ASP A 117 -17.17 11.62 4.81
CA ASP A 117 -17.21 10.79 6.01
C ASP A 117 -16.34 9.54 5.83
N THR A 118 -16.45 8.90 4.67
CA THR A 118 -15.61 7.74 4.28
C THR A 118 -14.12 8.10 4.31
N THR A 119 -13.75 9.26 3.77
CA THR A 119 -12.37 9.77 3.78
C THR A 119 -11.87 10.01 5.21
N ILE A 120 -12.71 10.61 6.07
CA ILE A 120 -12.37 10.84 7.49
C ILE A 120 -12.20 9.51 8.23
N ILE A 121 -13.14 8.58 8.07
CA ILE A 121 -13.09 7.25 8.71
C ILE A 121 -11.80 6.52 8.34
N PHE A 122 -11.49 6.40 7.03
CA PHE A 122 -10.26 5.72 6.62
C PHE A 122 -9.00 6.46 7.03
N SER A 123 -9.02 7.80 7.13
CA SER A 123 -7.89 8.58 7.67
C SER A 123 -7.62 8.26 9.13
N ILE A 124 -8.67 8.17 9.95
CA ILE A 124 -8.57 7.81 11.36
C ILE A 124 -8.06 6.37 11.52
N VAL A 125 -8.64 5.43 10.77
CA VAL A 125 -8.23 4.02 10.82
C VAL A 125 -6.77 3.86 10.40
N LEU A 126 -6.35 4.50 9.32
CA LEU A 126 -4.95 4.48 8.87
C LEU A 126 -4.00 5.08 9.91
N ALA A 127 -4.38 6.21 10.52
CA ALA A 127 -3.60 6.81 11.60
C ALA A 127 -3.47 5.86 12.80
N MET A 128 -4.56 5.19 13.20
CA MET A 128 -4.53 4.19 14.26
C MET A 128 -3.60 3.01 13.91
N VAL A 129 -3.65 2.50 12.67
CA VAL A 129 -2.74 1.43 12.21
C VAL A 129 -1.28 1.86 12.36
N PHE A 130 -0.91 3.07 11.93
CA PHE A 130 0.45 3.56 12.07
C PHE A 130 0.87 3.79 13.52
N VAL A 131 -0.02 4.34 14.35
CA VAL A 131 0.25 4.55 15.79
C VAL A 131 0.50 3.21 16.48
N ILE A 132 -0.38 2.23 16.27
CA ILE A 132 -0.25 0.88 16.84
C ILE A 132 1.03 0.21 16.32
N TRP A 133 1.29 0.27 15.01
CA TRP A 133 2.53 -0.26 14.44
C TRP A 133 3.75 0.36 15.09
N TYR A 134 3.78 1.70 15.22
CA TYR A 134 4.92 2.38 15.85
C TYR A 134 5.09 2.04 17.32
N GLN A 135 3.99 1.85 18.06
CA GLN A 135 4.04 1.47 19.47
C GLN A 135 4.70 0.09 19.67
N TYR A 136 4.38 -0.87 18.80
CA TYR A 136 4.92 -2.23 18.88
C TYR A 136 6.32 -2.38 18.30
N GLU A 137 6.63 -1.72 17.20
CA GLU A 137 7.84 -1.96 16.42
C GLU A 137 8.87 -0.83 16.50
N LYS A 138 8.49 0.33 17.06
CA LYS A 138 9.30 1.56 17.19
C LYS A 138 9.91 2.06 15.86
N THR A 139 9.42 1.55 14.74
CA THR A 139 9.84 1.96 13.40
C THR A 139 8.76 1.69 12.38
N LEU A 140 8.59 2.61 11.43
CA LEU A 140 7.71 2.43 10.26
C LEU A 140 8.54 2.20 8.99
N SER A 141 9.81 1.82 9.13
CA SER A 141 10.72 1.62 8.00
C SER A 141 10.39 0.36 7.23
N ILE A 142 10.15 0.50 5.93
CA ILE A 142 9.89 -0.60 5.00
C ILE A 142 11.13 -1.47 4.75
N HIS A 143 12.34 -0.95 5.03
CA HIS A 143 13.59 -1.71 4.88
C HIS A 143 13.80 -2.74 6.00
N LYS A 144 12.89 -2.79 6.98
CA LYS A 144 12.95 -3.68 8.13
C LYS A 144 11.73 -4.60 8.23
N ILE A 145 11.08 -4.93 7.10
CA ILE A 145 9.97 -5.89 7.07
C ILE A 145 10.52 -7.32 7.05
N ASN A 146 11.00 -7.74 8.20
CA ASN A 146 11.69 -9.01 8.40
C ASN A 146 11.03 -9.88 9.49
N SER A 147 9.79 -9.60 9.85
CA SER A 147 8.99 -10.42 10.75
C SER A 147 7.54 -10.46 10.29
N THR A 148 6.83 -11.54 10.60
CA THR A 148 5.41 -11.72 10.26
C THR A 148 4.55 -10.58 10.80
N ARG A 149 4.82 -10.10 12.03
CA ARG A 149 4.07 -8.99 12.64
C ARG A 149 4.26 -7.68 11.87
N ARG A 150 5.50 -7.32 11.50
CA ARG A 150 5.77 -6.13 10.67
C ARG A 150 5.14 -6.23 9.31
N GLU A 151 5.17 -7.41 8.71
CA GLU A 151 4.53 -7.67 7.43
C GLU A 151 3.00 -7.53 7.52
N ALA A 152 2.37 -7.98 8.62
CA ALA A 152 0.94 -7.80 8.83
C ALA A 152 0.55 -6.31 8.93
N PHE A 153 1.30 -5.51 9.71
CA PHE A 153 1.07 -4.07 9.78
C PHE A 153 1.31 -3.38 8.43
N TYR A 154 2.32 -3.82 7.68
CA TYR A 154 2.62 -3.29 6.35
C TYR A 154 1.43 -3.50 5.38
N TRP A 155 0.92 -4.73 5.27
CA TRP A 155 -0.19 -5.03 4.38
C TRP A 155 -1.49 -4.38 4.84
N LEU A 156 -1.72 -4.30 6.13
CA LEU A 156 -2.89 -3.59 6.70
C LEU A 156 -2.83 -2.08 6.40
N ALA A 157 -1.68 -1.45 6.59
CA ALA A 157 -1.49 -0.05 6.24
C ALA A 157 -1.71 0.19 4.74
N ILE A 158 -1.20 -0.69 3.88
CA ILE A 158 -1.41 -0.60 2.42
C ILE A 158 -2.90 -0.70 2.09
N LEU A 159 -3.64 -1.66 2.66
CA LEU A 159 -5.07 -1.82 2.40
C LEU A 159 -5.84 -0.53 2.73
N PHE A 160 -5.64 0.04 3.91
CA PHE A 160 -6.31 1.29 4.28
C PHE A 160 -5.80 2.51 3.51
N MET A 161 -4.55 2.52 3.05
CA MET A 161 -4.08 3.54 2.13
C MET A 161 -4.78 3.48 0.78
N PHE A 162 -5.07 2.28 0.29
CA PHE A 162 -5.80 2.12 -0.96
C PHE A 162 -7.26 2.55 -0.83
N ALA A 163 -7.96 2.09 0.20
CA ALA A 163 -9.33 2.52 0.46
C ALA A 163 -9.43 4.06 0.66
N LEU A 164 -8.54 4.64 1.49
CA LEU A 164 -8.48 6.08 1.67
C LEU A 164 -8.13 6.83 0.37
N GLY A 165 -7.26 6.26 -0.45
CA GLY A 165 -6.84 6.90 -1.69
C GLY A 165 -7.95 6.91 -2.74
N THR A 166 -8.79 5.87 -2.82
CA THR A 166 -10.02 5.85 -3.62
C THR A 166 -10.97 6.94 -3.10
N ALA A 167 -11.38 6.88 -1.83
CA ALA A 167 -12.29 7.87 -1.25
C ALA A 167 -11.83 9.33 -1.45
N ALA A 168 -10.53 9.61 -1.29
CA ALA A 168 -9.98 10.94 -1.48
C ALA A 168 -9.91 11.35 -2.97
N GLY A 169 -9.68 10.40 -3.88
CA GLY A 169 -9.68 10.61 -5.31
C GLY A 169 -11.08 11.01 -5.81
N ASP A 170 -12.08 10.22 -5.42
CA ASP A 170 -13.49 10.42 -5.79
C ASP A 170 -14.04 11.68 -5.14
N LEU A 171 -13.67 11.97 -3.90
CA LEU A 171 -14.02 13.21 -3.23
C LEU A 171 -13.54 14.44 -4.04
N MET A 172 -12.32 14.42 -4.56
CA MET A 172 -11.79 15.52 -5.37
C MET A 172 -12.42 15.55 -6.77
N ALA A 173 -12.53 14.41 -7.42
CA ALA A 173 -13.00 14.32 -8.79
C ALA A 173 -14.50 14.59 -8.91
N GLU A 174 -15.31 14.01 -8.03
CA GLU A 174 -16.76 13.98 -8.10
C GLU A 174 -17.41 15.01 -7.16
N SER A 175 -17.15 14.93 -5.84
CA SER A 175 -17.81 15.81 -4.88
C SER A 175 -17.36 17.26 -5.00
N LEU A 176 -16.08 17.52 -5.27
CA LEU A 176 -15.55 18.87 -5.54
C LEU A 176 -15.66 19.26 -7.02
N GLN A 177 -16.20 18.37 -7.87
CA GLN A 177 -16.44 18.60 -9.31
C GLN A 177 -15.19 19.03 -10.09
N LEU A 178 -13.99 18.65 -9.64
CA LEU A 178 -12.75 18.96 -10.37
C LEU A 178 -12.55 18.09 -11.61
N GLY A 179 -13.23 16.96 -11.68
CA GLY A 179 -13.05 15.94 -12.72
C GLY A 179 -11.74 15.17 -12.59
N TYR A 180 -11.66 14.06 -13.29
CA TYR A 180 -10.54 13.12 -13.15
C TYR A 180 -9.19 13.68 -13.66
N TRP A 181 -9.21 14.47 -14.75
CA TRP A 181 -7.99 15.06 -15.31
C TRP A 181 -7.31 16.04 -14.34
N LEU A 182 -8.08 17.00 -13.80
CA LEU A 182 -7.52 18.01 -12.90
C LEU A 182 -7.12 17.37 -11.56
N SER A 183 -7.91 16.44 -11.05
CA SER A 183 -7.56 15.66 -9.84
C SER A 183 -6.26 14.89 -10.03
N GLY A 184 -6.08 14.23 -11.18
CA GLY A 184 -4.83 13.55 -11.53
C GLY A 184 -3.62 14.48 -11.56
N LEU A 185 -3.75 15.67 -12.17
CA LEU A 185 -2.69 16.68 -12.17
C LEU A 185 -2.34 17.18 -10.78
N ILE A 186 -3.33 17.39 -9.91
CA ILE A 186 -3.11 17.80 -8.51
C ILE A 186 -2.34 16.72 -7.76
N PHE A 187 -2.76 15.44 -7.86
CA PHE A 187 -2.05 14.34 -7.20
C PHE A 187 -0.65 14.12 -7.76
N ALA A 188 -0.45 14.27 -9.07
CA ALA A 188 0.88 14.22 -9.68
C ALA A 188 1.79 15.36 -9.16
N GLY A 189 1.23 16.58 -9.07
CA GLY A 189 1.93 17.73 -8.49
C GLY A 189 2.33 17.51 -7.04
N MET A 190 1.39 17.01 -6.22
CA MET A 190 1.66 16.67 -4.81
C MET A 190 2.74 15.58 -4.69
N PHE A 191 2.71 14.56 -5.54
CA PHE A 191 3.73 13.52 -5.59
C PHE A 191 5.11 14.11 -5.93
N GLY A 192 5.17 14.99 -6.95
CA GLY A 192 6.38 15.72 -7.31
C GLY A 192 6.90 16.61 -6.19
N LEU A 193 6.02 17.29 -5.45
CA LEU A 193 6.39 18.11 -4.29
C LEU A 193 7.00 17.27 -3.15
N VAL A 194 6.46 16.08 -2.88
CA VAL A 194 7.04 15.16 -1.88
C VAL A 194 8.45 14.74 -2.29
N PHE A 195 8.66 14.43 -3.57
CA PHE A 195 9.98 14.10 -4.09
C PHE A 195 10.95 15.29 -3.99
N ALA A 196 10.52 16.50 -4.32
CA ALA A 196 11.31 17.71 -4.17
C ALA A 196 11.64 17.99 -2.69
N ALA A 197 10.67 17.86 -1.79
CA ALA A 197 10.87 18.00 -0.37
C ALA A 197 11.86 16.98 0.19
N TYR A 198 11.79 15.74 -0.26
CA TYR A 198 12.76 14.71 0.11
C TYR A 198 14.18 15.07 -0.35
N LYS A 199 14.33 15.53 -1.61
CA LYS A 199 15.63 15.80 -2.22
C LYS A 199 16.26 17.11 -1.73
N TYR A 200 15.47 18.17 -1.57
CA TYR A 200 15.99 19.54 -1.33
C TYR A 200 15.77 20.03 0.10
N LEU A 201 14.69 19.60 0.77
CA LEU A 201 14.35 20.00 2.14
C LEU A 201 14.70 18.92 3.17
N HIS A 202 15.40 17.82 2.76
CA HIS A 202 15.82 16.75 3.64
C HIS A 202 14.65 16.12 4.43
N LEU A 203 13.45 16.02 3.83
CA LEU A 203 12.31 15.37 4.43
C LEU A 203 12.68 13.93 4.85
N ASN A 204 12.25 13.50 6.03
CA ASN A 204 12.51 12.15 6.53
C ASN A 204 12.09 11.10 5.51
N ALA A 205 13.00 10.18 5.17
CA ALA A 205 12.80 9.18 4.11
C ALA A 205 11.59 8.26 4.35
N ILE A 206 11.31 7.90 5.62
CA ILE A 206 10.15 7.08 5.98
C ILE A 206 8.85 7.85 5.73
N LEU A 207 8.81 9.10 6.16
CA LEU A 207 7.65 9.97 5.97
C LEU A 207 7.41 10.24 4.47
N ALA A 208 8.47 10.62 3.75
CA ALA A 208 8.41 10.84 2.30
C ALA A 208 7.88 9.61 1.56
N PHE A 209 8.36 8.41 1.94
CA PHE A 209 7.89 7.16 1.35
C PHE A 209 6.38 6.96 1.57
N TRP A 210 5.90 7.09 2.80
CA TRP A 210 4.49 6.82 3.10
C TRP A 210 3.54 7.86 2.48
N ILE A 211 3.93 9.14 2.44
CA ILE A 211 3.16 10.18 1.76
C ILE A 211 3.13 9.91 0.24
N ALA A 212 4.29 9.65 -0.38
CA ALA A 212 4.36 9.32 -1.81
C ALA A 212 3.55 8.05 -2.13
N TYR A 213 3.66 7.01 -1.29
CA TYR A 213 2.93 5.76 -1.46
C TYR A 213 1.41 5.97 -1.43
N LYS A 214 0.91 6.80 -0.50
CA LYS A 214 -0.51 7.17 -0.42
C LYS A 214 -0.96 7.91 -1.69
N LEU A 215 -0.16 8.87 -2.18
CA LEU A 215 -0.51 9.69 -3.34
C LEU A 215 -0.55 8.92 -4.66
N THR A 216 0.17 7.81 -4.79
CA THR A 216 0.10 6.97 -6.00
C THR A 216 -1.28 6.35 -6.22
N ARG A 217 -2.08 6.18 -5.16
CA ARG A 217 -3.40 5.55 -5.30
C ARG A 217 -4.42 6.48 -5.98
N PRO A 218 -4.72 7.69 -5.46
CA PRO A 218 -5.62 8.60 -6.14
C PRO A 218 -5.10 9.05 -7.51
N LEU A 219 -3.77 9.14 -7.68
CA LEU A 219 -3.18 9.39 -9.01
C LEU A 219 -3.50 8.26 -9.99
N GLY A 220 -3.33 6.99 -9.60
CA GLY A 220 -3.63 5.84 -10.45
C GLY A 220 -5.13 5.71 -10.74
N ALA A 221 -5.99 5.97 -9.76
CA ALA A 221 -7.44 6.02 -9.93
C ALA A 221 -7.83 7.11 -10.95
N SER A 222 -7.38 8.34 -10.74
CA SER A 222 -7.68 9.45 -11.67
C SER A 222 -7.23 9.15 -13.12
N ILE A 223 -6.10 8.44 -13.30
CA ILE A 223 -5.65 8.01 -14.64
C ILE A 223 -6.59 6.94 -15.20
N SER A 224 -6.99 5.95 -14.38
CA SER A 224 -7.92 4.91 -14.77
C SER A 224 -9.26 5.48 -15.23
N ASP A 225 -9.87 6.31 -14.40
CA ASP A 225 -11.19 6.90 -14.65
C ASP A 225 -11.17 7.85 -15.84
N PHE A 226 -10.08 8.61 -15.98
CA PHE A 226 -9.90 9.45 -17.16
C PHE A 226 -9.87 8.64 -18.47
N LEU A 227 -9.32 7.42 -18.44
CA LEU A 227 -9.20 6.57 -19.62
C LEU A 227 -10.45 5.70 -19.85
N SER A 228 -11.16 5.31 -18.80
CA SER A 228 -12.24 4.31 -18.84
C SER A 228 -13.64 4.91 -18.82
N GLN A 229 -13.82 6.08 -18.17
CA GLN A 229 -15.13 6.69 -18.02
C GLN A 229 -15.45 7.72 -19.12
N PRO A 230 -16.74 7.85 -19.52
CA PRO A 230 -17.13 8.87 -20.48
C PRO A 230 -16.85 10.26 -19.94
N GLN A 231 -16.06 11.04 -20.67
CA GLN A 231 -15.77 12.44 -20.33
C GLN A 231 -17.10 13.23 -20.28
N LYS A 232 -17.55 13.58 -19.07
CA LYS A 232 -18.65 14.57 -18.94
C LYS A 232 -18.13 15.89 -19.48
N LYS A 233 -18.71 16.31 -20.63
CA LYS A 233 -18.47 17.62 -21.23
C LYS A 233 -19.07 18.72 -20.39
#